data_fc8ba8ac47d796d3f73f68e3b8d331ef
#
_entry.id   fc8ba8ac47d796d3f73f68e3b8d331ef
#
_cell.length_a   1.000
_cell.length_b   1.000
_cell.length_c   1.000
_cell.angle_alpha   90.00
_cell.angle_beta   90.00
_cell.angle_gamma   90.00
#
_symmetry.space_group_name_H-M   'P 1'
#
loop_
_entity.id
_entity.type
_entity.pdbx_description
1 polymer ?
#
loop_
_entity_poly.entity_id
_entity_poly.type
_entity_poly.pdbx_seq_one_letter_code
_entity_poly.pdbx_strand_id
1 'polypeptide(L)'
;NNTFGSYNTLKNNVEFGTGLMGEKFAFDGRLSQITSDGYMDRASSDLKSFYLSVGYFGKTEILKAVMFSGHECTYQAWYGVPLNYLESNRTYNPYDYENEVDNYGQTHYQLHYSKKANENTNVNISGHYTHGEGYYEQFKGGEDLADYGLENILIGNDTITESNLIRRKWLNNDFGGFTFSLNHKMEKLNLT
;
A
#
# COMPACT_ATOMS: atom_id res chain seq x y z
N ASN A 1 -2.59 -17.90 -10.97
CA ASN A 1 -3.67 -18.28 -10.07
C ASN A 1 -4.84 -17.32 -10.25
N ASN A 2 -6.05 -17.90 -10.41
CA ASN A 2 -7.30 -17.14 -10.47
C ASN A 2 -8.24 -17.68 -9.39
N THR A 3 -8.88 -16.79 -8.66
CA THR A 3 -9.80 -17.15 -7.58
C THR A 3 -11.07 -16.34 -7.73
N PHE A 4 -12.22 -17.00 -7.55
CA PHE A 4 -13.54 -16.39 -7.50
C PHE A 4 -14.10 -16.54 -6.10
N GLY A 5 -14.75 -15.51 -5.60
CA GLY A 5 -15.34 -15.50 -4.28
C GLY A 5 -16.70 -14.82 -4.25
N SER A 6 -17.32 -14.76 -3.07
CA SER A 6 -18.55 -14.00 -2.85
C SER A 6 -18.33 -12.52 -3.17
N TYR A 7 -19.44 -11.80 -3.41
CA TYR A 7 -19.43 -10.36 -3.70
C TYR A 7 -18.60 -9.99 -4.94
N ASN A 8 -18.71 -10.81 -5.99
CA ASN A 8 -17.97 -10.66 -7.23
C ASN A 8 -16.44 -10.54 -7.03
N THR A 9 -15.94 -11.16 -5.96
CA THR A 9 -14.51 -11.12 -5.67
C THR A 9 -13.74 -11.91 -6.72
N LEU A 10 -12.84 -11.22 -7.40
CA LEU A 10 -11.91 -11.79 -8.36
C LEU A 10 -10.48 -11.50 -7.90
N LYS A 11 -9.67 -12.55 -7.80
CA LYS A 11 -8.24 -12.43 -7.57
C LYS A 11 -7.50 -13.09 -8.71
N ASN A 12 -6.67 -12.32 -9.39
CA ASN A 12 -5.80 -12.79 -10.46
C ASN A 12 -4.36 -12.50 -10.10
N ASN A 13 -3.47 -13.49 -10.22
CA ASN A 13 -2.05 -13.25 -10.16
C ASN A 13 -1.28 -14.11 -11.17
N VAL A 14 -0.23 -13.50 -11.71
CA VAL A 14 0.75 -14.14 -12.58
C VAL A 14 2.11 -14.01 -11.92
N GLU A 15 2.82 -15.13 -11.81
CA GLU A 15 4.17 -15.21 -11.28
C GLU A 15 5.07 -15.80 -12.36
N PHE A 16 6.27 -15.26 -12.46
CA PHE A 16 7.28 -15.76 -13.38
C PHE A 16 8.66 -15.64 -12.75
N GLY A 17 9.53 -16.55 -13.10
CA GLY A 17 10.90 -16.56 -12.63
C GLY A 17 11.79 -17.31 -13.60
N THR A 18 13.02 -16.87 -13.72
CA THR A 18 14.00 -17.49 -14.62
C THR A 18 14.69 -18.70 -14.00
N GLY A 19 14.57 -18.87 -12.68
CA GLY A 19 15.52 -19.68 -11.93
C GLY A 19 16.94 -19.08 -12.02
N LEU A 20 17.94 -19.87 -11.66
CA LEU A 20 19.34 -19.43 -11.68
C LEU A 20 19.93 -19.56 -13.09
N MET A 21 20.15 -18.44 -13.75
CA MET A 21 20.75 -18.34 -15.08
C MET A 21 22.28 -18.22 -14.97
N GLY A 22 23.01 -19.02 -15.75
CA GLY A 22 24.47 -18.99 -15.76
C GLY A 22 25.08 -19.16 -14.37
N GLU A 23 24.40 -19.89 -13.49
CA GLU A 23 24.80 -20.17 -12.11
C GLU A 23 24.95 -18.90 -11.22
N LYS A 24 24.50 -17.75 -11.70
CA LYS A 24 24.76 -16.46 -11.02
C LYS A 24 23.58 -15.51 -10.93
N PHE A 25 22.67 -15.52 -11.89
CA PHE A 25 21.61 -14.53 -11.96
C PHE A 25 20.23 -15.18 -11.85
N ALA A 26 19.35 -14.54 -11.09
CA ALA A 26 17.94 -14.89 -11.06
C ALA A 26 17.09 -13.64 -11.19
N PHE A 27 15.96 -13.78 -11.86
CA PHE A 27 14.95 -12.74 -12.01
C PHE A 27 13.59 -13.34 -11.66
N ASP A 28 12.83 -12.64 -10.79
CA ASP A 28 11.48 -13.06 -10.41
C ASP A 28 10.54 -11.88 -10.52
N GLY A 29 9.31 -12.16 -10.89
CA GLY A 29 8.26 -11.15 -10.98
C GLY A 29 6.89 -11.70 -10.65
N ARG A 30 6.01 -10.82 -10.18
CA ARG A 30 4.60 -11.10 -9.91
C ARG A 30 3.76 -9.88 -10.25
N LEU A 31 2.61 -10.10 -10.88
CA LEU A 31 1.56 -9.15 -11.09
C LEU A 31 0.29 -9.67 -10.42
N SER A 32 -0.42 -8.83 -9.71
CA SER A 32 -1.63 -9.21 -8.99
C SER A 32 -2.71 -8.14 -9.09
N GLN A 33 -3.95 -8.59 -9.19
CA GLN A 33 -5.12 -7.73 -9.06
C GLN A 33 -6.18 -8.46 -8.22
N ILE A 34 -6.85 -7.70 -7.38
CA ILE A 34 -8.02 -8.14 -6.61
C ILE A 34 -9.11 -7.09 -6.81
N THR A 35 -10.29 -7.53 -7.23
CA THR A 35 -11.49 -6.71 -7.27
C THR A 35 -12.59 -7.36 -6.45
N SER A 36 -13.44 -6.57 -5.81
CA SER A 36 -14.60 -7.05 -5.05
C SER A 36 -15.64 -5.94 -4.93
N ASP A 37 -16.91 -6.31 -4.88
CA ASP A 37 -17.99 -5.38 -4.54
C ASP A 37 -18.11 -5.17 -3.02
N GLY A 38 -17.48 -6.08 -2.23
CA GLY A 38 -17.54 -6.06 -0.77
C GLY A 38 -18.86 -6.54 -0.18
N TYR A 39 -18.87 -6.80 1.12
CA TYR A 39 -20.06 -7.22 1.86
C TYR A 39 -20.96 -6.03 2.22
N MET A 40 -20.35 -4.93 2.63
CA MET A 40 -21.10 -3.70 2.97
C MET A 40 -21.54 -2.99 1.70
N ASP A 41 -22.66 -2.25 1.80
CA ASP A 41 -23.20 -1.48 0.68
C ASP A 41 -22.11 -0.56 0.11
N ARG A 42 -21.87 -0.62 -1.20
CA ARG A 42 -20.89 0.17 -1.95
C ARG A 42 -19.41 -0.08 -1.62
N ALA A 43 -19.07 -1.00 -0.70
CA ALA A 43 -17.72 -1.25 -0.23
C ALA A 43 -16.83 -1.97 -1.27
N SER A 44 -16.78 -1.42 -2.48
CA SER A 44 -15.96 -1.97 -3.57
C SER A 44 -14.47 -1.78 -3.33
N SER A 45 -13.67 -2.68 -3.89
CA SER A 45 -12.21 -2.63 -3.83
C SER A 45 -11.61 -2.96 -5.20
N ASP A 46 -10.61 -2.18 -5.63
CA ASP A 46 -9.72 -2.48 -6.77
C ASP A 46 -8.27 -2.32 -6.28
N LEU A 47 -7.60 -3.45 -6.11
CA LEU A 47 -6.24 -3.53 -5.59
C LEU A 47 -5.33 -4.08 -6.68
N LYS A 48 -4.25 -3.36 -6.99
CA LYS A 48 -3.25 -3.76 -7.98
C LYS A 48 -1.87 -3.79 -7.34
N SER A 49 -1.06 -4.75 -7.69
CA SER A 49 0.32 -4.77 -7.21
C SER A 49 1.25 -5.46 -8.21
N PHE A 50 2.52 -5.07 -8.15
CA PHE A 50 3.58 -5.80 -8.79
C PHE A 50 4.76 -6.01 -7.85
N TYR A 51 5.56 -7.01 -8.15
CA TYR A 51 6.82 -7.33 -7.50
C TYR A 51 7.84 -7.73 -8.55
N LEU A 52 9.05 -7.20 -8.44
CA LEU A 52 10.19 -7.55 -9.27
C LEU A 52 11.40 -7.75 -8.37
N SER A 53 12.20 -8.77 -8.66
CA SER A 53 13.50 -8.95 -8.03
C SER A 53 14.55 -9.40 -9.03
N VAL A 54 15.77 -8.90 -8.84
CA VAL A 54 16.97 -9.32 -9.58
C VAL A 54 18.03 -9.70 -8.56
N GLY A 55 18.57 -10.89 -8.68
CA GLY A 55 19.62 -11.40 -7.80
C GLY A 55 20.88 -11.78 -8.58
N TYR A 56 22.03 -11.38 -8.02
CA TYR A 56 23.34 -11.91 -8.39
C TYR A 56 23.86 -12.78 -7.24
N PHE A 57 24.24 -13.99 -7.55
CA PHE A 57 24.71 -15.01 -6.61
C PHE A 57 26.16 -15.41 -6.97
N GLY A 58 27.10 -14.73 -6.35
CA GLY A 58 28.53 -15.09 -6.45
C GLY A 58 28.91 -16.20 -5.48
N LYS A 59 30.15 -16.66 -5.53
CA LYS A 59 30.66 -17.70 -4.62
C LYS A 59 30.69 -17.26 -3.17
N THR A 60 30.96 -15.98 -2.92
CA THR A 60 31.11 -15.40 -1.58
C THR A 60 30.22 -14.21 -1.35
N GLU A 61 29.42 -13.81 -2.33
CA GLU A 61 28.61 -12.60 -2.26
C GLU A 61 27.25 -12.77 -2.95
N ILE A 62 26.27 -12.07 -2.44
CA ILE A 62 24.92 -11.97 -3.01
C ILE A 62 24.59 -10.48 -3.09
N LEU A 63 24.12 -10.05 -4.24
CA LEU A 63 23.51 -8.75 -4.44
C LEU A 63 22.08 -8.96 -4.93
N LYS A 64 21.10 -8.38 -4.25
CA LYS A 64 19.70 -8.48 -4.64
C LYS A 64 19.05 -7.11 -4.65
N ALA A 65 18.45 -6.74 -5.79
CA ALA A 65 17.59 -5.57 -5.91
C ALA A 65 16.13 -6.04 -5.96
N VAL A 66 15.26 -5.34 -5.23
CA VAL A 66 13.82 -5.61 -5.16
C VAL A 66 13.07 -4.32 -5.36
N MET A 67 12.01 -4.39 -6.18
CA MET A 67 11.03 -3.33 -6.35
C MET A 67 9.64 -3.93 -6.25
N PHE A 68 8.78 -3.33 -5.44
CA PHE A 68 7.36 -3.70 -5.42
C PHE A 68 6.49 -2.48 -5.19
N SER A 69 5.30 -2.53 -5.74
CA SER A 69 4.32 -1.45 -5.62
C SER A 69 2.93 -2.02 -5.44
N GLY A 70 2.13 -1.32 -4.67
CA GLY A 70 0.70 -1.54 -4.53
C GLY A 70 -0.06 -0.25 -4.76
N HIS A 71 -1.24 -0.37 -5.35
CA HIS A 71 -2.21 0.69 -5.48
C HIS A 71 -3.58 0.16 -5.09
N GLU A 72 -4.28 0.90 -4.28
CA GLU A 72 -5.64 0.62 -3.87
C GLU A 72 -6.58 1.75 -4.25
N CYS A 73 -7.78 1.39 -4.65
CA CYS A 73 -8.93 2.25 -4.68
C CYS A 73 -10.08 1.49 -4.00
N THR A 74 -10.43 1.92 -2.79
CA THR A 74 -11.44 1.26 -1.97
C THR A 74 -12.51 2.26 -1.55
N TYR A 75 -13.78 1.86 -1.68
CA TYR A 75 -14.87 2.66 -1.15
C TYR A 75 -14.91 2.55 0.37
N GLN A 76 -15.11 3.66 1.06
CA GLN A 76 -15.07 3.71 2.51
C GLN A 76 -16.27 2.98 3.13
N ALA A 77 -16.00 2.09 4.08
CA ALA A 77 -16.96 1.41 4.92
C ALA A 77 -16.44 1.38 6.37
N TRP A 78 -16.02 2.55 6.87
CA TRP A 78 -15.28 2.67 8.12
C TRP A 78 -16.17 2.63 9.37
N TYR A 79 -17.48 2.81 9.20
CA TYR A 79 -18.42 2.75 10.30
C TYR A 79 -19.00 1.35 10.46
N GLY A 80 -19.23 0.97 11.71
CA GLY A 80 -20.02 -0.22 12.03
C GLY A 80 -21.50 -0.01 11.72
N VAL A 81 -22.22 -1.10 11.51
CA VAL A 81 -23.67 -1.07 11.35
C VAL A 81 -24.33 -0.72 12.69
N PRO A 82 -25.16 0.32 12.77
CA PRO A 82 -25.91 0.65 13.98
C PRO A 82 -26.79 -0.52 14.44
N LEU A 83 -26.96 -0.68 15.75
CA LEU A 83 -27.69 -1.82 16.34
C LEU A 83 -29.11 -1.99 15.80
N ASN A 84 -29.81 -0.89 15.53
CA ASN A 84 -31.17 -0.90 14.96
C ASN A 84 -31.23 -1.41 13.51
N TYR A 85 -30.09 -1.45 12.79
CA TYR A 85 -30.02 -1.99 11.42
C TYR A 85 -29.57 -3.46 11.37
N LEU A 86 -29.02 -4.03 12.45
CA LEU A 86 -28.45 -5.37 12.43
C LEU A 86 -29.45 -6.48 12.02
N GLU A 87 -30.74 -6.29 12.29
CA GLU A 87 -31.78 -7.26 11.91
C GLU A 87 -32.37 -6.99 10.54
N SER A 88 -32.42 -5.73 10.10
CA SER A 88 -33.11 -5.30 8.87
C SER A 88 -32.17 -5.03 7.69
N ASN A 89 -30.96 -4.51 7.95
CA ASN A 89 -29.98 -4.17 6.92
C ASN A 89 -28.54 -4.31 7.44
N ARG A 90 -28.03 -5.53 7.42
CA ARG A 90 -26.67 -5.85 7.92
C ARG A 90 -25.54 -5.32 7.05
N THR A 91 -25.87 -4.91 5.81
CA THR A 91 -24.90 -4.37 4.85
C THR A 91 -24.85 -2.85 4.86
N TYR A 92 -25.66 -2.20 5.71
CA TYR A 92 -25.77 -0.76 5.77
C TYR A 92 -24.41 -0.07 5.88
N ASN A 93 -24.17 0.86 4.96
CA ASN A 93 -23.05 1.77 4.97
C ASN A 93 -23.57 3.20 4.96
N PRO A 94 -23.25 4.05 5.96
CA PRO A 94 -23.73 5.42 6.03
C PRO A 94 -23.15 6.33 4.95
N TYR A 95 -22.04 5.94 4.34
CA TYR A 95 -21.48 6.67 3.20
C TYR A 95 -22.30 6.39 1.93
N ASP A 96 -22.76 7.43 1.25
CA ASP A 96 -23.58 7.34 0.02
C ASP A 96 -23.05 8.23 -1.12
N TYR A 97 -22.05 9.06 -0.87
CA TYR A 97 -21.38 9.82 -1.92
C TYR A 97 -20.60 8.88 -2.84
N GLU A 98 -20.76 9.04 -4.15
CA GLU A 98 -20.23 8.12 -5.16
C GLU A 98 -18.71 7.90 -5.05
N ASN A 99 -17.95 8.96 -4.73
CA ASN A 99 -16.49 8.91 -4.64
C ASN A 99 -15.97 8.97 -3.18
N GLU A 100 -16.69 8.42 -2.23
CA GLU A 100 -16.20 8.25 -0.86
C GLU A 100 -15.14 7.17 -0.82
N VAL A 101 -13.96 7.46 -1.36
CA VAL A 101 -12.89 6.49 -1.62
C VAL A 101 -11.61 6.78 -0.84
N ASP A 102 -10.86 5.72 -0.58
CA ASP A 102 -9.45 5.73 -0.26
C ASP A 102 -8.69 5.30 -1.51
N ASN A 103 -7.81 6.18 -2.00
CA ASN A 103 -7.05 5.98 -3.23
C ASN A 103 -5.57 6.26 -2.93
N TYR A 104 -4.79 5.19 -2.77
CA TYR A 104 -3.41 5.29 -2.33
C TYR A 104 -2.51 4.32 -3.07
N GLY A 105 -1.33 4.81 -3.45
CA GLY A 105 -0.28 4.01 -4.04
C GLY A 105 1.02 4.10 -3.26
N GLN A 106 1.75 2.99 -3.17
CA GLN A 106 3.05 2.96 -2.51
C GLN A 106 4.03 2.09 -3.29
N THR A 107 5.25 2.61 -3.48
CA THR A 107 6.33 1.89 -4.16
C THR A 107 7.54 1.78 -3.26
N HIS A 108 8.12 0.58 -3.20
CA HIS A 108 9.29 0.25 -2.40
C HIS A 108 10.44 -0.17 -3.29
N TYR A 109 11.62 0.34 -2.98
CA TYR A 109 12.89 -0.02 -3.59
C TYR A 109 13.81 -0.54 -2.50
N GLN A 110 14.43 -1.69 -2.75
CA GLN A 110 15.34 -2.29 -1.78
C GLN A 110 16.60 -2.79 -2.49
N LEU A 111 17.74 -2.63 -1.84
CA LEU A 111 19.02 -3.19 -2.27
C LEU A 111 19.66 -3.92 -1.11
N HIS A 112 19.98 -5.18 -1.32
CA HIS A 112 20.58 -6.06 -0.32
C HIS A 112 21.92 -6.56 -0.82
N TYR A 113 22.97 -6.38 -0.03
CA TYR A 113 24.29 -6.94 -0.27
C TYR A 113 24.73 -7.78 0.91
N SER A 114 25.15 -8.99 0.63
CA SER A 114 25.72 -9.90 1.63
C SER A 114 27.04 -10.44 1.11
N LYS A 115 28.06 -10.44 1.96
CA LYS A 115 29.40 -10.95 1.63
C LYS A 115 29.97 -11.80 2.75
N LYS A 116 30.36 -13.01 2.40
CA LYS A 116 31.22 -13.85 3.21
C LYS A 116 32.67 -13.39 3.00
N ALA A 117 33.18 -12.54 3.91
CA ALA A 117 34.53 -11.99 3.82
C ALA A 117 35.60 -13.07 4.05
N ASN A 118 35.34 -14.02 4.94
CA ASN A 118 36.09 -15.25 5.19
C ASN A 118 35.21 -16.30 5.85
N GLU A 119 35.76 -17.43 6.29
CA GLU A 119 34.99 -18.53 6.88
C GLU A 119 34.22 -18.13 8.14
N ASN A 120 34.73 -17.14 8.86
CA ASN A 120 34.20 -16.72 10.15
C ASN A 120 33.48 -15.35 10.09
N THR A 121 33.52 -14.63 8.96
CA THR A 121 33.03 -13.25 8.89
C THR A 121 32.07 -13.06 7.76
N ASN A 122 30.85 -12.58 8.08
CA ASN A 122 29.84 -12.17 7.12
C ASN A 122 29.49 -10.71 7.34
N VAL A 123 29.34 -9.98 6.24
CA VAL A 123 28.89 -8.58 6.19
C VAL A 123 27.59 -8.51 5.45
N ASN A 124 26.59 -7.81 5.99
CA ASN A 124 25.33 -7.55 5.30
C ASN A 124 25.05 -6.05 5.35
N ILE A 125 24.62 -5.52 4.20
CA ILE A 125 24.20 -4.13 4.03
C ILE A 125 22.89 -4.16 3.28
N SER A 126 21.89 -3.44 3.78
CA SER A 126 20.61 -3.28 3.08
C SER A 126 20.18 -1.83 3.14
N GLY A 127 19.75 -1.30 2.00
CA GLY A 127 19.12 0.00 1.88
C GLY A 127 17.70 -0.14 1.36
N HIS A 128 16.81 0.75 1.79
CA HIS A 128 15.47 0.82 1.27
C HIS A 128 15.03 2.27 1.11
N TYR A 129 14.15 2.47 0.15
CA TYR A 129 13.42 3.71 -0.06
C TYR A 129 11.97 3.38 -0.41
N THR A 130 11.05 4.12 0.16
CA THR A 130 9.62 3.98 -0.06
C THR A 130 9.05 5.34 -0.38
N HIS A 131 8.26 5.41 -1.46
CA HIS A 131 7.46 6.56 -1.81
C HIS A 131 5.99 6.15 -1.83
N GLY A 132 5.14 6.92 -1.18
CA GLY A 132 3.70 6.70 -1.15
C GLY A 132 2.95 8.00 -1.36
N GLU A 133 1.93 7.96 -2.23
CA GLU A 133 1.08 9.10 -2.54
C GLU A 133 -0.37 8.66 -2.72
N GLY A 134 -1.28 9.49 -2.25
CA GLY A 134 -2.71 9.27 -2.44
C GLY A 134 -3.57 10.17 -1.56
N TYR A 135 -4.85 9.88 -1.54
CA TYR A 135 -5.83 10.65 -0.77
C TYR A 135 -7.02 9.78 -0.37
N TYR A 136 -7.72 10.22 0.64
CA TYR A 136 -9.10 9.81 0.82
C TYR A 136 -10.04 10.99 0.56
N GLU A 137 -11.14 10.71 -0.14
CA GLU A 137 -12.15 11.69 -0.52
C GLU A 137 -13.42 11.45 0.29
N GLN A 138 -14.03 12.54 0.76
CA GLN A 138 -15.23 12.48 1.59
C GLN A 138 -16.20 13.61 1.21
N PHE A 139 -17.47 13.29 1.17
CA PHE A 139 -18.53 14.28 1.24
C PHE A 139 -18.67 14.81 2.67
N LYS A 140 -18.77 16.13 2.79
CA LYS A 140 -18.98 16.84 4.04
C LYS A 140 -20.18 17.77 3.86
N GLY A 141 -21.27 17.46 4.55
CA GLY A 141 -22.50 18.24 4.48
C GLY A 141 -22.59 19.30 5.56
N GLY A 142 -22.95 20.53 5.16
CA GLY A 142 -23.19 21.62 6.12
C GLY A 142 -21.96 22.04 6.90
N GLU A 143 -20.77 22.04 6.28
CA GLU A 143 -19.52 22.42 6.93
C GLU A 143 -19.35 23.96 6.93
N ASP A 144 -18.85 24.52 8.02
CA ASP A 144 -18.52 25.94 8.13
C ASP A 144 -17.34 26.27 7.20
N LEU A 145 -17.50 27.26 6.34
CA LEU A 145 -16.48 27.69 5.39
C LEU A 145 -15.20 28.17 6.08
N ALA A 146 -15.32 28.76 7.26
CA ALA A 146 -14.18 29.25 8.03
C ALA A 146 -13.26 28.12 8.52
N ASP A 147 -13.78 26.91 8.78
CA ASP A 147 -12.99 25.74 9.16
C ASP A 147 -12.03 25.28 8.05
N TYR A 148 -12.31 25.68 6.82
CA TYR A 148 -11.49 25.40 5.63
C TYR A 148 -10.70 26.62 5.15
N GLY A 149 -10.73 27.72 5.91
CA GLY A 149 -10.07 28.99 5.53
C GLY A 149 -10.72 29.67 4.31
N LEU A 150 -11.99 29.36 4.05
CA LEU A 150 -12.77 29.98 2.99
C LEU A 150 -13.52 31.21 3.53
N GLU A 151 -13.68 32.22 2.67
CA GLU A 151 -14.47 33.40 3.01
C GLU A 151 -15.97 33.11 2.86
N ASN A 152 -16.78 33.83 3.63
CA ASN A 152 -18.22 33.78 3.50
C ASN A 152 -18.66 34.26 2.12
N ILE A 153 -19.66 33.61 1.55
CA ILE A 153 -20.20 33.95 0.23
C ILE A 153 -21.37 34.91 0.38
N LEU A 154 -21.30 36.05 -0.28
CA LEU A 154 -22.40 37.02 -0.31
C LEU A 154 -23.24 36.83 -1.58
N ILE A 155 -24.55 36.57 -1.40
CA ILE A 155 -25.51 36.46 -2.51
C ILE A 155 -26.65 37.48 -2.23
N GLY A 156 -26.59 38.62 -2.89
CA GLY A 156 -27.49 39.73 -2.61
C GLY A 156 -27.29 40.26 -1.19
N ASN A 157 -28.31 40.13 -0.32
CA ASN A 157 -28.25 40.52 1.11
C ASN A 157 -27.98 39.34 2.05
N ASP A 158 -27.85 38.13 1.51
CA ASP A 158 -27.64 36.93 2.32
C ASP A 158 -26.16 36.59 2.41
N THR A 159 -25.73 36.18 3.61
CA THR A 159 -24.37 35.69 3.86
C THR A 159 -24.43 34.19 4.09
N ILE A 160 -23.79 33.45 3.21
CA ILE A 160 -23.66 32.00 3.34
C ILE A 160 -22.35 31.70 4.09
N THR A 161 -22.45 31.07 5.24
CA THR A 161 -21.34 30.68 6.11
C THR A 161 -21.02 29.20 6.05
N GLU A 162 -21.95 28.37 5.58
CA GLU A 162 -21.87 26.92 5.53
C GLU A 162 -22.14 26.40 4.11
N SER A 163 -21.51 25.29 3.74
CA SER A 163 -21.75 24.63 2.44
C SER A 163 -21.48 23.13 2.50
N ASN A 164 -22.05 22.43 1.53
CA ASN A 164 -21.60 21.07 1.26
C ASN A 164 -20.28 21.10 0.52
N LEU A 165 -19.30 20.31 0.99
CA LEU A 165 -17.96 20.27 0.45
C LEU A 165 -17.56 18.85 0.07
N ILE A 166 -16.72 18.73 -0.95
CA ILE A 166 -15.95 17.52 -1.22
C ILE A 166 -14.54 17.76 -0.73
N ARG A 167 -14.12 16.94 0.24
CA ARG A 167 -12.82 17.08 0.87
C ARG A 167 -11.92 15.93 0.47
N ARG A 168 -10.71 16.25 -0.05
CA ARG A 168 -9.60 15.30 -0.18
C ARG A 168 -8.56 15.56 0.87
N LYS A 169 -8.17 14.54 1.61
CA LYS A 169 -6.99 14.59 2.47
C LYS A 169 -5.86 13.81 1.81
N TRP A 170 -4.86 14.55 1.36
CA TRP A 170 -3.70 14.00 0.68
C TRP A 170 -2.67 13.47 1.67
N LEU A 171 -2.08 12.37 1.30
CA LEU A 171 -0.93 11.73 1.92
C LEU A 171 0.19 11.73 0.89
N ASN A 172 1.37 12.17 1.29
CA ASN A 172 2.59 12.09 0.49
C ASN A 172 3.73 11.75 1.44
N ASN A 173 4.35 10.59 1.26
CA ASN A 173 5.30 10.04 2.20
C ASN A 173 6.56 9.59 1.46
N ASP A 174 7.70 10.03 1.97
CA ASP A 174 9.01 9.53 1.59
C ASP A 174 9.69 8.95 2.82
N PHE A 175 10.11 7.70 2.72
CA PHE A 175 10.77 7.01 3.80
C PHE A 175 11.97 6.21 3.28
N GLY A 176 13.13 6.38 3.90
CA GLY A 176 14.34 5.68 3.51
C GLY A 176 15.20 5.33 4.70
N GLY A 177 15.99 4.27 4.55
CA GLY A 177 16.89 3.83 5.59
C GLY A 177 17.88 2.79 5.11
N PHE A 178 18.81 2.46 5.99
CA PHE A 178 19.76 1.39 5.76
C PHE A 178 19.99 0.58 7.03
N THR A 179 20.41 -0.67 6.85
CA THR A 179 20.87 -1.55 7.91
C THR A 179 22.23 -2.09 7.56
N PHE A 180 23.05 -2.26 8.59
CA PHE A 180 24.37 -2.87 8.48
C PHE A 180 24.50 -3.92 9.57
N SER A 181 25.04 -5.09 9.23
CA SER A 181 25.43 -6.09 10.21
C SER A 181 26.77 -6.73 9.85
N LEU A 182 27.58 -6.94 10.87
CA LEU A 182 28.83 -7.67 10.81
C LEU A 182 28.76 -8.85 11.79
N ASN A 183 28.77 -10.06 11.25
CA ASN A 183 28.79 -11.27 12.07
C ASN A 183 30.17 -11.90 12.02
N HIS A 184 30.81 -12.00 13.17
CA HIS A 184 32.15 -12.62 13.30
C HIS A 184 32.12 -13.74 14.35
N LYS A 185 32.43 -14.95 13.93
CA LYS A 185 32.46 -16.13 14.78
C LYS A 185 33.92 -16.35 15.27
N MET A 186 34.12 -16.30 16.58
CA MET A 186 35.36 -16.73 17.26
C MET A 186 35.18 -18.13 17.84
N GLU A 187 36.28 -18.86 18.10
CA GLU A 187 36.20 -20.23 18.65
C GLU A 187 35.36 -20.34 19.93
N LYS A 188 35.27 -19.27 20.71
CA LYS A 188 34.54 -19.22 22.00
C LYS A 188 33.47 -18.14 22.09
N LEU A 189 33.29 -17.32 21.06
CA LEU A 189 32.34 -16.18 21.08
C LEU A 189 31.81 -15.88 19.69
N ASN A 190 30.49 -15.64 19.58
CA ASN A 190 29.84 -15.07 18.40
C ASN A 190 29.56 -13.60 18.68
N LEU A 191 30.04 -12.69 17.82
CA LEU A 191 29.73 -11.27 17.83
C LEU A 191 28.79 -10.96 16.66
N THR A 192 27.68 -10.29 16.95
CA THR A 192 26.69 -9.85 15.95
C THR A 192 26.48 -8.35 16.08
#